data_d1eaabc2ead243588b3eea789a5a354d
#
_entry.id   d1eaabc2ead243588b3eea789a5a354d
#
_cell.length_a   1.000
_cell.length_b   1.000
_cell.length_c   1.000
_cell.angle_alpha   90.00
_cell.angle_beta   90.00
_cell.angle_gamma   90.00
#
_symmetry.space_group_name_H-M   'P 1'
#
loop_
_entity.id
_entity.type
_entity.pdbx_description
1 polymer ?
#
loop_
_entity_poly.entity_id
_entity_poly.type
_entity_poly.pdbx_seq_one_letter_code
_entity_poly.pdbx_strand_id
1 'polypeptide(L)'
;INVDVTPDPEIHIHRIGRTGRGDEDGWALSLCSTADRRRVAAIATAMNCAVTWDDLGALKNENDKPLIPPMSTLQILGGRKEKIRPGDILGALTGEAGFTREQVGKITVTEQSSYVAVAREIARDAIKKLTAGKVKGKTVKVRAL
;
A
#
# COMPACT_ATOMS: atom_id res chain seq x y z
N ILE A 1 -5.57 -7.45 9.56
CA ILE A 1 -5.29 -8.42 10.65
C ILE A 1 -5.36 -7.69 11.97
N ASN A 2 -6.15 -8.19 12.94
CA ASN A 2 -6.19 -7.73 14.31
C ASN A 2 -5.31 -8.65 15.18
N VAL A 3 -4.34 -8.08 15.87
CA VAL A 3 -3.41 -8.85 16.72
C VAL A 3 -4.00 -9.13 18.11
N ASP A 4 -5.02 -8.36 18.50
CA ASP A 4 -5.75 -8.50 19.75
C ASP A 4 -7.25 -8.38 19.53
N VAL A 5 -8.04 -8.98 20.43
CA VAL A 5 -9.49 -8.85 20.44
C VAL A 5 -9.89 -7.78 21.44
N THR A 6 -10.46 -6.69 20.92
CA THR A 6 -11.00 -5.62 21.78
C THR A 6 -12.19 -6.13 22.60
N PRO A 7 -12.37 -5.67 23.86
CA PRO A 7 -13.54 -5.99 24.65
C PRO A 7 -14.83 -5.32 24.12
N ASP A 8 -14.69 -4.25 23.34
CA ASP A 8 -15.79 -3.46 22.80
C ASP A 8 -16.10 -3.88 21.36
N PRO A 9 -17.31 -4.41 21.08
CA PRO A 9 -17.73 -4.79 19.73
C PRO A 9 -17.72 -3.63 18.73
N GLU A 10 -18.07 -2.41 19.13
CA GLU A 10 -18.10 -1.26 18.23
C GLU A 10 -16.69 -0.90 17.72
N ILE A 11 -15.71 -0.95 18.61
CA ILE A 11 -14.30 -0.76 18.22
C ILE A 11 -13.86 -1.84 17.22
N HIS A 12 -14.31 -3.09 17.42
CA HIS A 12 -14.02 -4.17 16.49
C HIS A 12 -14.62 -3.90 15.11
N ILE A 13 -15.90 -3.51 15.05
CA ILE A 13 -16.59 -3.16 13.81
C ILE A 13 -15.84 -2.03 13.08
N HIS A 14 -15.42 -1.00 13.80
CA HIS A 14 -14.64 0.08 13.22
C HIS A 14 -13.26 -0.36 12.68
N ARG A 15 -12.62 -1.34 13.33
CA ARG A 15 -11.35 -1.91 12.86
C ARG A 15 -11.54 -2.68 11.55
N ILE A 16 -12.52 -3.59 11.50
CA ILE A 16 -12.77 -4.39 10.29
C ILE A 16 -13.33 -3.57 9.14
N GLY A 17 -14.04 -2.47 9.41
CA GLY A 17 -14.51 -1.52 8.40
C GLY A 17 -13.39 -0.73 7.70
N ARG A 18 -12.12 -1.15 7.83
CA ARG A 18 -10.99 -0.63 7.05
C ARG A 18 -10.77 -1.40 5.75
N THR A 19 -11.40 -2.54 5.58
CA THR A 19 -11.39 -3.37 4.37
C THR A 19 -12.80 -3.55 3.81
N GLY A 20 -12.93 -4.06 2.59
CA GLY A 20 -14.24 -4.30 1.96
C GLY A 20 -15.05 -3.02 1.79
N ARG A 21 -14.48 -1.97 1.16
CA ARG A 21 -15.15 -0.70 0.94
C ARG A 21 -15.70 -0.59 -0.47
N GLY A 22 -16.86 0.05 -0.60
CA GLY A 22 -17.59 0.10 -1.85
C GLY A 22 -18.11 -1.28 -2.23
N ASP A 23 -17.87 -1.70 -3.45
CA ASP A 23 -18.30 -3.00 -3.99
C ASP A 23 -17.20 -4.09 -3.88
N GLU A 24 -16.13 -3.83 -3.06
CA GLU A 24 -15.02 -4.77 -2.92
C GLU A 24 -15.23 -5.68 -1.70
N ASP A 25 -14.94 -6.97 -1.88
CA ASP A 25 -14.88 -7.94 -0.78
C ASP A 25 -13.66 -7.67 0.11
N GLY A 26 -13.81 -7.91 1.41
CA GLY A 26 -12.75 -7.71 2.38
C GLY A 26 -12.63 -8.85 3.38
N TRP A 27 -11.41 -9.16 3.80
CA TRP A 27 -11.13 -10.16 4.82
C TRP A 27 -10.65 -9.49 6.10
N ALA A 28 -11.22 -9.92 7.22
CA ALA A 28 -10.79 -9.51 8.55
C ALA A 28 -10.41 -10.74 9.36
N LEU A 29 -9.14 -10.82 9.74
CA LEU A 29 -8.59 -11.90 10.57
C LEU A 29 -8.23 -11.35 11.93
N SER A 30 -8.56 -12.08 12.99
CA SER A 30 -8.20 -11.72 14.37
C SER A 30 -7.45 -12.85 15.04
N LEU A 31 -6.32 -12.56 15.66
CA LEU A 31 -5.60 -13.51 16.50
C LEU A 31 -6.26 -13.54 17.88
N CYS A 32 -6.67 -14.71 18.29
CA CYS A 32 -7.43 -14.92 19.51
C CYS A 32 -6.78 -15.99 20.38
N SER A 33 -6.72 -15.73 21.68
CA SER A 33 -6.40 -16.74 22.68
C SER A 33 -7.68 -17.44 23.15
N THR A 34 -7.53 -18.53 23.87
CA THR A 34 -8.69 -19.22 24.51
C THR A 34 -9.44 -18.32 25.48
N ALA A 35 -8.75 -17.35 26.11
CA ALA A 35 -9.35 -16.38 27.03
C ALA A 35 -10.26 -15.36 26.31
N ASP A 36 -10.06 -15.16 25.02
CA ASP A 36 -10.81 -14.17 24.23
C ASP A 36 -12.16 -14.69 23.72
N ARG A 37 -12.46 -15.98 23.90
CA ARG A 37 -13.69 -16.61 23.37
C ARG A 37 -14.97 -15.86 23.76
N ARG A 38 -15.05 -15.35 24.98
CA ARG A 38 -16.23 -14.57 25.44
C ARG A 38 -16.36 -13.25 24.67
N ARG A 39 -15.23 -12.57 24.41
CA ARG A 39 -15.22 -11.31 23.64
C ARG A 39 -15.61 -11.56 22.20
N VAL A 40 -15.06 -12.62 21.60
CA VAL A 40 -15.43 -13.01 20.24
C VAL A 40 -16.90 -13.34 20.11
N ALA A 41 -17.49 -14.05 21.09
CA ALA A 41 -18.92 -14.34 21.11
C ALA A 41 -19.77 -13.05 21.20
N ALA A 42 -19.37 -12.09 22.03
CA ALA A 42 -20.05 -10.79 22.12
C ALA A 42 -19.99 -10.02 20.80
N ILE A 43 -18.82 -10.01 20.13
CA ILE A 43 -18.63 -9.40 18.81
C ILE A 43 -19.53 -10.10 17.77
N ALA A 44 -19.53 -11.43 17.72
CA ALA A 44 -20.35 -12.18 16.79
C ALA A 44 -21.86 -11.87 16.96
N THR A 45 -22.31 -11.76 18.20
CA THR A 45 -23.70 -11.37 18.51
C THR A 45 -23.99 -9.94 18.04
N ALA A 46 -23.11 -8.99 18.32
CA ALA A 46 -23.29 -7.59 17.94
C ALA A 46 -23.31 -7.40 16.40
N MET A 47 -22.53 -8.21 15.69
CA MET A 47 -22.45 -8.18 14.23
C MET A 47 -23.50 -9.06 13.55
N ASN A 48 -24.25 -9.86 14.31
CA ASN A 48 -25.19 -10.86 13.81
C ASN A 48 -24.54 -11.77 12.74
N CYS A 49 -23.31 -12.21 12.98
CA CYS A 49 -22.56 -13.05 12.04
C CYS A 49 -21.97 -14.28 12.73
N ALA A 50 -21.76 -15.34 11.96
CA ALA A 50 -21.01 -16.50 12.40
C ALA A 50 -19.51 -16.23 12.36
N VAL A 51 -18.77 -16.75 13.33
CA VAL A 51 -17.30 -16.68 13.37
C VAL A 51 -16.74 -18.02 12.92
N THR A 52 -15.86 -17.98 11.94
CA THR A 52 -15.06 -19.13 11.53
C THR A 52 -13.78 -19.18 12.37
N TRP A 53 -13.50 -20.35 12.94
CA TRP A 53 -12.30 -20.58 13.73
C TRP A 53 -11.30 -21.40 12.93
N ASP A 54 -10.06 -20.94 12.88
CA ASP A 54 -8.95 -21.64 12.29
C ASP A 54 -7.82 -21.82 13.31
N ASP A 55 -7.00 -22.84 13.13
CA ASP A 55 -5.81 -23.08 13.93
C ASP A 55 -4.57 -22.55 13.22
N LEU A 56 -3.78 -21.71 13.90
CA LEU A 56 -2.52 -21.23 13.41
C LEU A 56 -1.53 -22.36 13.06
N GLY A 57 -1.59 -23.47 13.81
CA GLY A 57 -0.77 -24.66 13.54
C GLY A 57 -1.13 -25.37 12.23
N ALA A 58 -2.34 -25.18 11.72
CA ALA A 58 -2.79 -25.71 10.43
C ALA A 58 -2.36 -24.84 9.23
N LEU A 59 -1.96 -23.58 9.47
CA LEU A 59 -1.48 -22.68 8.44
C LEU A 59 -0.12 -23.15 7.95
N LYS A 60 -0.09 -23.74 6.75
CA LYS A 60 1.16 -24.08 6.07
C LYS A 60 1.67 -22.86 5.35
N ASN A 61 2.94 -22.55 5.53
CA ASN A 61 3.61 -21.58 4.68
C ASN A 61 3.86 -22.25 3.30
N GLU A 62 2.92 -22.07 2.38
CA GLU A 62 3.04 -22.64 1.03
C GLU A 62 4.09 -21.93 0.17
N ASN A 63 4.51 -20.75 0.57
CA ASN A 63 5.49 -19.94 -0.13
C ASN A 63 6.56 -19.44 0.84
N ASP A 64 7.76 -20.02 0.81
CA ASP A 64 8.93 -19.50 1.52
C ASP A 64 9.42 -18.13 1.01
N LYS A 65 8.80 -17.62 -0.03
CA LYS A 65 9.17 -16.31 -0.61
C LYS A 65 8.34 -15.19 0.05
N PRO A 66 9.00 -14.12 0.50
CA PRO A 66 8.29 -12.97 1.02
C PRO A 66 7.37 -12.37 -0.07
N LEU A 67 6.20 -11.88 0.36
CA LEU A 67 5.30 -11.14 -0.52
C LEU A 67 6.00 -9.85 -0.97
N ILE A 68 6.36 -9.79 -2.22
CA ILE A 68 7.01 -8.63 -2.81
C ILE A 68 5.93 -7.79 -3.53
N PRO A 69 5.71 -6.53 -3.14
CA PRO A 69 4.76 -5.66 -3.83
C PRO A 69 5.11 -5.52 -5.32
N PRO A 70 4.13 -5.52 -6.24
CA PRO A 70 4.37 -5.36 -7.67
C PRO A 70 4.91 -3.98 -8.03
N MET A 71 4.66 -2.99 -7.16
CA MET A 71 5.12 -1.62 -7.34
C MET A 71 6.27 -1.30 -6.37
N SER A 72 7.13 -0.37 -6.79
CA SER A 72 8.19 0.24 -5.97
C SER A 72 7.97 1.74 -5.93
N THR A 73 8.15 2.35 -4.77
CA THR A 73 8.01 3.81 -4.61
C THR A 73 9.35 4.50 -4.81
N LEU A 74 9.38 5.47 -5.70
CA LEU A 74 10.52 6.34 -5.90
C LEU A 74 10.26 7.69 -5.23
N GLN A 75 11.25 8.20 -4.52
CA GLN A 75 11.27 9.58 -4.01
C GLN A 75 12.09 10.44 -4.94
N ILE A 76 11.51 11.55 -5.37
CA ILE A 76 12.14 12.61 -6.16
C ILE A 76 12.34 13.79 -5.22
N LEU A 77 13.59 14.27 -5.08
CA LEU A 77 13.88 15.47 -4.30
C LEU A 77 13.51 16.70 -5.13
N GLY A 78 12.27 17.11 -5.01
CA GLY A 78 11.64 18.23 -5.70
C GLY A 78 10.11 18.11 -5.56
N GLY A 79 9.47 19.21 -5.21
CA GLY A 79 8.05 19.26 -4.91
C GLY A 79 7.37 20.53 -5.42
N ARG A 80 6.35 21.01 -4.70
CA ARG A 80 5.59 22.21 -5.04
C ARG A 80 6.46 23.47 -5.03
N LYS A 81 7.47 23.54 -4.15
CA LYS A 81 8.42 24.68 -4.11
C LYS A 81 9.19 24.82 -5.41
N GLU A 82 9.53 23.72 -6.06
CA GLU A 82 10.16 23.68 -7.37
C GLU A 82 9.13 23.75 -8.51
N LYS A 83 7.85 23.97 -8.19
CA LYS A 83 6.71 24.03 -9.11
C LYS A 83 6.47 22.71 -9.86
N ILE A 84 6.92 21.58 -9.32
CA ILE A 84 6.69 20.25 -9.88
C ILE A 84 5.22 19.85 -9.63
N ARG A 85 4.59 19.30 -10.67
CA ARG A 85 3.23 18.77 -10.65
C ARG A 85 3.22 17.28 -11.00
N PRO A 86 2.18 16.53 -10.64
CA PRO A 86 2.08 15.10 -11.01
C PRO A 86 2.26 14.86 -12.52
N GLY A 87 1.71 15.73 -13.37
CA GLY A 87 1.85 15.64 -14.83
C GLY A 87 3.27 15.79 -15.33
N ASP A 88 4.12 16.60 -14.66
CA ASP A 88 5.52 16.78 -15.04
C ASP A 88 6.32 15.48 -14.81
N ILE A 89 6.02 14.77 -13.69
CA ILE A 89 6.66 13.50 -13.37
C ILE A 89 6.18 12.40 -14.31
N LEU A 90 4.86 12.36 -14.57
CA LEU A 90 4.30 11.41 -15.53
C LEU A 90 4.91 11.62 -16.92
N GLY A 91 4.97 12.86 -17.38
CA GLY A 91 5.56 13.21 -18.68
C GLY A 91 7.04 12.82 -18.79
N ALA A 92 7.84 13.03 -17.72
CA ALA A 92 9.24 12.61 -17.69
C ALA A 92 9.38 11.07 -17.77
N LEU A 93 8.48 10.32 -17.11
CA LEU A 93 8.51 8.87 -17.13
C LEU A 93 8.00 8.28 -18.45
N THR A 94 6.89 8.79 -18.99
CA THR A 94 6.26 8.20 -20.18
C THR A 94 6.79 8.80 -21.50
N GLY A 95 7.22 10.05 -21.48
CA GLY A 95 7.78 10.71 -22.65
C GLY A 95 9.29 10.46 -22.76
N GLU A 96 10.08 11.18 -21.97
CA GLU A 96 11.55 11.13 -22.07
C GLU A 96 12.14 9.77 -21.68
N ALA A 97 11.63 9.16 -20.61
CA ALA A 97 12.11 7.85 -20.16
C ALA A 97 11.52 6.66 -20.94
N GLY A 98 10.42 6.84 -21.67
CA GLY A 98 9.83 5.85 -22.56
C GLY A 98 9.13 4.67 -21.86
N PHE A 99 8.68 4.85 -20.61
CA PHE A 99 7.87 3.84 -19.89
C PHE A 99 6.39 3.97 -20.29
N THR A 100 5.63 2.86 -20.15
CA THR A 100 4.20 2.90 -20.44
C THR A 100 3.41 3.51 -19.29
N ARG A 101 2.19 3.99 -19.57
CA ARG A 101 1.33 4.60 -18.55
C ARG A 101 0.95 3.59 -17.45
N GLU A 102 0.78 2.33 -17.81
CA GLU A 102 0.40 1.22 -16.92
C GLU A 102 1.52 0.89 -15.91
N GLN A 103 2.78 1.16 -16.28
CA GLN A 103 3.94 0.98 -15.40
C GLN A 103 4.08 2.10 -14.36
N VAL A 104 3.30 3.18 -14.48
CA VAL A 104 3.33 4.32 -13.57
C VAL A 104 2.04 4.38 -12.76
N GLY A 105 2.15 4.17 -11.46
CA GLY A 105 1.04 4.22 -10.52
C GLY A 105 0.80 5.60 -9.91
N LYS A 106 0.43 5.63 -8.63
CA LYS A 106 0.09 6.86 -7.91
C LYS A 106 1.30 7.81 -7.82
N ILE A 107 1.04 9.08 -8.10
CA ILE A 107 1.99 10.19 -7.94
C ILE A 107 1.47 11.12 -6.85
N THR A 108 2.31 11.40 -5.85
CA THR A 108 2.00 12.34 -4.76
C THR A 108 3.09 13.40 -4.71
N VAL A 109 2.70 14.67 -4.72
CA VAL A 109 3.63 15.81 -4.64
C VAL A 109 3.42 16.54 -3.33
N THR A 110 4.48 16.65 -2.53
CA THR A 110 4.53 17.43 -1.29
C THR A 110 5.26 18.76 -1.52
N GLU A 111 5.51 19.52 -0.48
CA GLU A 111 6.19 20.82 -0.61
C GLU A 111 7.64 20.68 -1.14
N GLN A 112 8.38 19.68 -0.67
CA GLN A 112 9.83 19.55 -0.94
C GLN A 112 10.19 18.28 -1.71
N SER A 113 9.28 17.32 -1.80
CA SER A 113 9.54 16.01 -2.42
C SER A 113 8.31 15.54 -3.19
N SER A 114 8.55 14.67 -4.14
CA SER A 114 7.49 13.95 -4.84
C SER A 114 7.73 12.45 -4.73
N TYR A 115 6.65 11.69 -4.76
CA TYR A 115 6.67 10.24 -4.66
C TYR A 115 5.90 9.67 -5.84
N VAL A 116 6.46 8.67 -6.49
CA VAL A 116 5.80 7.98 -7.59
C VAL A 116 5.95 6.48 -7.41
N ALA A 117 4.85 5.75 -7.52
CA ALA A 117 4.87 4.31 -7.62
C ALA A 117 5.16 3.92 -9.07
N VAL A 118 6.11 3.01 -9.27
CA VAL A 118 6.42 2.44 -10.59
C VAL A 118 6.45 0.93 -10.50
N ALA A 119 6.17 0.23 -11.60
CA ALA A 119 6.33 -1.21 -11.66
C ALA A 119 7.74 -1.59 -11.19
N ARG A 120 7.82 -2.61 -10.33
CA ARG A 120 9.10 -2.99 -9.67
C ARG A 120 10.20 -3.33 -10.67
N GLU A 121 9.83 -3.94 -11.77
CA GLU A 121 10.75 -4.33 -12.84
C GLU A 121 11.49 -3.13 -13.48
N ILE A 122 10.82 -1.98 -13.61
CA ILE A 122 11.39 -0.77 -14.21
C ILE A 122 12.03 0.17 -13.18
N ALA A 123 11.90 -0.05 -11.88
CA ALA A 123 12.28 0.90 -10.83
C ALA A 123 13.74 1.37 -10.94
N ARG A 124 14.69 0.45 -11.20
CA ARG A 124 16.11 0.78 -11.33
C ARG A 124 16.38 1.67 -12.56
N ASP A 125 15.74 1.36 -13.67
CA ASP A 125 15.93 2.12 -14.92
C ASP A 125 15.21 3.47 -14.84
N ALA A 126 14.05 3.53 -14.16
CA ALA A 126 13.35 4.78 -13.89
C ALA A 126 14.22 5.73 -13.03
N ILE A 127 14.90 5.22 -11.99
CA ILE A 127 15.84 6.04 -11.20
C ILE A 127 16.95 6.59 -12.08
N LYS A 128 17.60 5.75 -12.89
CA LYS A 128 18.70 6.17 -13.78
C LYS A 128 18.24 7.25 -14.77
N LYS A 129 17.12 7.00 -15.46
CA LYS A 129 16.61 7.91 -16.49
C LYS A 129 16.12 9.23 -15.90
N LEU A 130 15.40 9.22 -14.77
CA LEU A 130 14.96 10.44 -14.10
C LEU A 130 16.15 11.25 -13.54
N THR A 131 17.20 10.58 -13.03
CA THR A 131 18.38 11.26 -12.50
C THR A 131 19.23 11.87 -13.61
N ALA A 132 19.35 11.20 -14.75
CA ALA A 132 20.07 11.69 -15.92
C ALA A 132 19.26 12.71 -16.74
N GLY A 133 17.94 12.60 -16.70
CA GLY A 133 17.02 13.48 -17.42
C GLY A 133 16.63 14.73 -16.63
N LYS A 134 15.51 15.30 -17.03
CA LYS A 134 14.94 16.50 -16.40
C LYS A 134 13.48 16.30 -16.06
N VAL A 135 13.08 16.74 -14.88
CA VAL A 135 11.67 16.86 -14.52
C VAL A 135 11.32 18.35 -14.58
N LYS A 136 10.43 18.73 -15.49
CA LYS A 136 10.09 20.15 -15.74
C LYS A 136 11.35 21.03 -16.02
N GLY A 137 12.27 20.53 -16.81
CA GLY A 137 13.51 21.25 -17.16
C GLY A 137 14.57 21.30 -16.06
N LYS A 138 14.35 20.69 -14.90
CA LYS A 138 15.28 20.67 -13.75
C LYS A 138 15.84 19.27 -13.52
N THR A 139 17.15 19.21 -13.21
CA THR A 139 17.77 17.98 -12.72
C THR A 139 17.31 17.70 -11.31
N VAL A 140 16.90 16.47 -11.05
CA VAL A 140 16.38 16.01 -9.74
C VAL A 140 17.19 14.82 -9.24
N LYS A 141 17.29 14.68 -7.92
CA LYS A 141 17.83 13.45 -7.31
C LYS A 141 16.67 12.49 -7.05
N VAL A 142 16.85 11.23 -7.40
CA VAL A 142 15.84 10.18 -7.27
C VAL A 142 16.42 8.99 -6.52
N ARG A 143 15.64 8.41 -5.61
CA ARG A 143 16.00 7.18 -4.89
C ARG A 143 14.79 6.28 -4.71
N ALA A 144 15.03 4.98 -4.55
CA ALA A 144 14.01 4.05 -4.08
C ALA A 144 13.79 4.22 -2.57
N LEU A 145 12.57 3.93 -2.10
CA LEU A 145 12.20 3.81 -0.70
C LEU A 145 12.16 2.36 -0.28
#